data_979ac9605a602b26cd7b8764cae0415e
#
_entry.id   979ac9605a602b26cd7b8764cae0415e
#
_cell.length_a   1.000
_cell.length_b   1.000
_cell.length_c   1.000
_cell.angle_alpha   90.00
_cell.angle_beta   90.00
_cell.angle_gamma   90.00
#
_symmetry.space_group_name_H-M   'P 1'
#
loop_
_entity.id
_entity.type
_entity.pdbx_description
1 polymer ?
#
loop_
_entity_poly.entity_id
_entity_poly.type
_entity_poly.pdbx_seq_one_letter_code
_entity_poly.pdbx_strand_id
1 'polypeptide(L)'
;MFTVPAFSRLRQGSVWWVLGLVVALALPARAKVYIDINAPALRPIPVAVPLLRKEGGVSGEPHRVVAEVLRWDLGFAGLFDVVDPRAYLEDPQRAPLQPDAAGFADWMAVGAELLVKGRVAAAETGVAVDLWAYDVLRRRFLLGRHYEGPAEAVRSMAHRFANTLLEEFTGTPGPFGTRIAYVAGAGRAKELALVDMDGAGPVRLTRTGSLNLNPSWARDGKYLYYTSYVLGGPDLYLLDLSLGRSWVVSRREGIDLGGKDSPDGKEILVTLSDKGNPEIYRMEKSSHRLVRLTRSRAIDVAPAWSPDGRQIAFVSDRMGNPHIFVMNRDGGDVRRLTFTGTHNGDPDWSPRGDWIAFTGKDERGVFQVFLVDPQGRETRQLTFGSRDTYDPSWSPDGRFLAVTSNREGEKAVYVFRVGGQEFRRITPRGEVAEQPAWGPVLP
;
A
#
# COMPACT_ATOMS: atom_id res chain seq x y z
N MET A 1 35.17 40.73 69.71
CA MET A 1 34.75 41.99 70.38
C MET A 1 33.33 42.25 69.92
N PHE A 2 32.42 41.99 70.87
CA PHE A 2 31.18 42.72 71.15
C PHE A 2 30.32 43.11 69.93
N THR A 3 29.00 42.95 69.85
CA THR A 3 27.90 42.62 70.83
C THR A 3 26.63 42.46 70.02
N VAL A 4 25.77 41.56 70.44
CA VAL A 4 24.33 41.54 70.16
C VAL A 4 23.64 42.59 71.05
N PRO A 5 22.52 43.25 70.75
CA PRO A 5 21.19 42.68 71.01
C PRO A 5 20.10 43.18 70.02
N ALA A 6 18.95 42.67 69.91
CA ALA A 6 17.86 42.06 70.66
C ALA A 6 16.51 42.67 70.19
N PHE A 7 15.56 41.80 69.93
CA PHE A 7 14.09 41.89 70.05
C PHE A 7 13.27 43.13 69.63
N SER A 8 12.28 42.88 68.74
CA SER A 8 10.86 43.11 69.10
C SER A 8 9.87 42.50 68.12
N ARG A 9 9.15 41.63 68.53
CA ARG A 9 7.77 41.15 68.54
C ARG A 9 6.77 41.71 67.51
N LEU A 10 6.06 40.70 66.88
CA LEU A 10 4.61 40.55 66.66
C LEU A 10 3.88 41.40 65.64
N ARG A 11 3.39 40.67 64.59
CA ARG A 11 1.90 40.58 64.42
C ARG A 11 1.57 39.37 63.53
N GLN A 12 0.70 38.51 64.06
CA GLN A 12 -0.01 37.44 63.36
C GLN A 12 -0.93 38.02 62.30
N GLY A 13 -0.82 37.52 61.08
CA GLY A 13 -1.79 37.67 60.03
C GLY A 13 -2.04 36.30 59.38
N SER A 14 -3.14 35.68 59.76
CA SER A 14 -3.61 34.39 59.26
C SER A 14 -3.94 34.49 57.76
N VAL A 15 -3.12 33.89 56.90
CA VAL A 15 -3.42 33.68 55.49
C VAL A 15 -3.99 32.27 55.33
N TRP A 16 -5.29 32.24 55.09
CA TRP A 16 -6.01 31.01 54.72
C TRP A 16 -5.58 30.59 53.32
N TRP A 17 -4.80 29.49 53.21
CA TRP A 17 -4.57 28.79 51.97
C TRP A 17 -5.79 27.94 51.66
N VAL A 18 -6.62 28.41 50.71
CA VAL A 18 -7.63 27.55 50.07
C VAL A 18 -6.92 26.62 49.13
N LEU A 19 -6.67 25.39 49.56
CA LEU A 19 -6.27 24.30 48.70
C LEU A 19 -7.48 23.92 47.83
N GLY A 20 -7.56 24.47 46.62
CA GLY A 20 -8.46 23.99 45.58
C GLY A 20 -8.02 22.62 45.11
N LEU A 21 -8.67 21.57 45.59
CA LEU A 21 -8.51 20.19 45.10
C LEU A 21 -9.13 20.13 43.70
N VAL A 22 -8.32 20.34 42.65
CA VAL A 22 -8.72 20.03 41.29
C VAL A 22 -8.71 18.52 41.13
N VAL A 23 -9.84 17.86 41.37
CA VAL A 23 -10.07 16.49 40.96
C VAL A 23 -10.17 16.47 39.44
N ALA A 24 -9.06 16.25 38.77
CA ALA A 24 -9.06 15.90 37.38
C ALA A 24 -9.75 14.52 37.25
N LEU A 25 -11.00 14.52 36.82
CA LEU A 25 -11.69 13.32 36.36
C LEU A 25 -10.93 12.81 35.11
N ALA A 26 -9.93 12.01 35.31
CA ALA A 26 -9.34 11.21 34.25
C ALA A 26 -10.40 10.20 33.80
N LEU A 27 -11.12 10.55 32.74
CA LEU A 27 -11.90 9.58 31.99
C LEU A 27 -10.92 8.46 31.60
N PRO A 28 -11.25 7.18 31.89
CA PRO A 28 -10.38 6.09 31.47
C PRO A 28 -10.28 6.14 29.95
N ALA A 29 -9.12 6.52 29.45
CA ALA A 29 -8.79 6.30 28.04
C ALA A 29 -8.90 4.79 27.81
N ARG A 30 -9.97 4.34 27.20
CA ARG A 30 -10.08 2.94 26.75
C ARG A 30 -8.95 2.74 25.76
N ALA A 31 -7.88 2.08 26.19
CA ALA A 31 -6.82 1.65 25.29
C ALA A 31 -7.48 0.74 24.24
N LYS A 32 -7.51 1.18 22.99
CA LYS A 32 -7.90 0.31 21.86
C LYS A 32 -6.78 -0.72 21.71
N VAL A 33 -7.13 -2.00 21.85
CA VAL A 33 -6.21 -3.09 21.53
C VAL A 33 -6.30 -3.31 20.03
N TYR A 34 -5.25 -2.99 19.33
CA TYR A 34 -5.15 -3.25 17.88
C TYR A 34 -4.66 -4.67 17.63
N ILE A 35 -5.25 -5.31 16.62
CA ILE A 35 -4.90 -6.66 16.21
C ILE A 35 -3.76 -6.59 15.20
N ASP A 36 -2.62 -7.23 15.48
CA ASP A 36 -1.58 -7.44 14.47
C ASP A 36 -2.01 -8.56 13.53
N ILE A 37 -2.47 -8.19 12.35
CA ILE A 37 -2.95 -9.14 11.34
C ILE A 37 -1.87 -10.03 10.72
N ASN A 38 -0.59 -9.74 10.99
CA ASN A 38 0.53 -10.59 10.56
C ASN A 38 0.91 -11.63 11.63
N ALA A 39 0.28 -11.59 12.80
CA ALA A 39 0.49 -12.60 13.84
C ALA A 39 -0.01 -13.98 13.36
N PRO A 40 0.81 -15.04 13.43
CA PRO A 40 0.54 -16.34 12.78
C PRO A 40 -0.64 -17.15 13.37
N ALA A 41 -1.33 -16.67 14.39
CA ALA A 41 -2.35 -17.40 15.12
C ALA A 41 -3.73 -16.73 15.23
N LEU A 42 -4.00 -15.67 14.43
CA LEU A 42 -5.29 -15.01 14.51
C LEU A 42 -6.35 -15.75 13.68
N ARG A 43 -7.41 -16.17 14.33
CA ARG A 43 -8.63 -16.61 13.64
C ARG A 43 -9.26 -15.39 12.96
N PRO A 44 -9.50 -15.42 11.63
CA PRO A 44 -10.25 -14.37 10.96
C PRO A 44 -11.62 -14.14 11.58
N ILE A 45 -12.06 -12.90 11.62
CA ILE A 45 -13.37 -12.51 12.15
C ILE A 45 -14.43 -12.77 11.06
N PRO A 46 -15.42 -13.65 11.29
CA PRO A 46 -16.50 -13.87 10.34
C PRO A 46 -17.32 -12.61 10.15
N VAL A 47 -17.37 -12.09 8.91
CA VAL A 47 -18.10 -10.87 8.56
C VAL A 47 -19.21 -11.14 7.56
N ALA A 48 -20.41 -10.69 7.87
CA ALA A 48 -21.54 -10.71 6.95
C ALA A 48 -21.67 -9.33 6.27
N VAL A 49 -21.80 -9.34 4.94
CA VAL A 49 -22.04 -8.16 4.11
C VAL A 49 -23.20 -8.46 3.16
N PRO A 50 -24.46 -8.31 3.59
CA PRO A 50 -25.62 -8.47 2.71
C PRO A 50 -25.62 -7.39 1.60
N LEU A 51 -26.46 -7.57 0.58
CA LEU A 51 -26.74 -6.50 -0.37
C LEU A 51 -27.25 -5.27 0.39
N LEU A 52 -26.84 -4.08 -0.04
CA LEU A 52 -27.37 -2.87 0.56
C LEU A 52 -28.85 -2.69 0.16
N ARG A 53 -29.61 -1.99 0.99
CA ARG A 53 -30.96 -1.57 0.62
C ARG A 53 -30.86 -0.56 -0.53
N LYS A 54 -31.64 -0.77 -1.58
CA LYS A 54 -31.81 0.20 -2.65
C LYS A 54 -33.05 1.05 -2.37
N GLU A 55 -32.85 2.35 -2.10
CA GLU A 55 -33.96 3.28 -1.90
C GLU A 55 -34.30 4.01 -3.22
N GLY A 56 -35.54 4.50 -3.35
CA GLY A 56 -36.11 4.94 -4.62
C GLY A 56 -35.29 5.92 -5.46
N GLY A 57 -35.46 5.89 -6.77
CA GLY A 57 -34.84 6.84 -7.72
C GLY A 57 -33.41 6.53 -8.16
N VAL A 58 -32.75 5.51 -7.58
CA VAL A 58 -31.35 5.16 -7.94
C VAL A 58 -31.34 4.30 -9.20
N SER A 59 -30.62 4.75 -10.23
CA SER A 59 -30.40 3.99 -11.46
C SER A 59 -29.31 2.91 -11.31
N GLY A 60 -29.41 1.84 -12.10
CA GLY A 60 -28.42 0.75 -12.06
C GLY A 60 -28.44 -0.08 -10.78
N GLU A 61 -27.30 -0.69 -10.47
CA GLU A 61 -27.13 -1.65 -9.37
C GLU A 61 -26.03 -1.22 -8.35
N PRO A 62 -25.95 0.06 -7.94
CA PRO A 62 -24.86 0.52 -7.07
C PRO A 62 -24.85 -0.17 -5.71
N HIS A 63 -26.03 -0.58 -5.20
CA HIS A 63 -26.17 -1.34 -3.95
C HIS A 63 -25.47 -2.71 -4.01
N ARG A 64 -25.45 -3.36 -5.18
CA ARG A 64 -24.72 -4.61 -5.44
C ARG A 64 -23.22 -4.33 -5.53
N VAL A 65 -22.84 -3.31 -6.30
CA VAL A 65 -21.42 -2.92 -6.49
C VAL A 65 -20.74 -2.64 -5.15
N VAL A 66 -21.38 -1.87 -4.26
CA VAL A 66 -20.84 -1.57 -2.93
C VAL A 66 -20.64 -2.85 -2.11
N ALA A 67 -21.66 -3.75 -2.09
CA ALA A 67 -21.56 -5.00 -1.33
C ALA A 67 -20.46 -5.93 -1.87
N GLU A 68 -20.33 -6.04 -3.19
CA GLU A 68 -19.28 -6.87 -3.83
C GLU A 68 -17.87 -6.34 -3.55
N VAL A 69 -17.66 -5.02 -3.65
CA VAL A 69 -16.38 -4.38 -3.32
C VAL A 69 -16.04 -4.59 -1.85
N LEU A 70 -17.00 -4.39 -0.94
CA LEU A 70 -16.76 -4.62 0.50
C LEU A 70 -16.39 -6.08 0.81
N ARG A 71 -17.08 -7.04 0.19
CA ARG A 71 -16.75 -8.47 0.35
C ARG A 71 -15.35 -8.78 -0.15
N TRP A 72 -14.97 -8.19 -1.29
CA TRP A 72 -13.64 -8.37 -1.85
C TRP A 72 -12.58 -7.79 -0.91
N ASP A 73 -12.73 -6.53 -0.49
CA ASP A 73 -11.78 -5.82 0.37
C ASP A 73 -11.59 -6.54 1.71
N LEU A 74 -12.70 -6.82 2.40
CA LEU A 74 -12.65 -7.43 3.73
C LEU A 74 -12.10 -8.86 3.65
N GLY A 75 -12.51 -9.66 2.67
CA GLY A 75 -11.96 -11.00 2.46
C GLY A 75 -10.48 -10.98 2.14
N PHE A 76 -10.01 -9.99 1.34
CA PHE A 76 -8.60 -9.86 0.99
C PHE A 76 -7.75 -9.31 2.15
N ALA A 77 -8.33 -8.55 3.08
CA ALA A 77 -7.64 -8.01 4.26
C ALA A 77 -6.95 -9.09 5.10
N GLY A 78 -7.46 -10.31 5.08
CA GLY A 78 -6.94 -11.45 5.85
C GLY A 78 -7.24 -11.39 7.35
N LEU A 79 -7.88 -10.31 7.82
CA LEU A 79 -8.42 -10.17 9.17
C LEU A 79 -9.86 -10.70 9.26
N PHE A 80 -10.59 -10.67 8.14
CA PHE A 80 -11.99 -11.04 8.07
C PHE A 80 -12.17 -12.28 7.20
N ASP A 81 -13.18 -13.08 7.54
CA ASP A 81 -13.68 -14.19 6.74
C ASP A 81 -15.12 -13.86 6.32
N VAL A 82 -15.34 -13.71 5.02
CA VAL A 82 -16.66 -13.29 4.50
C VAL A 82 -17.60 -14.47 4.51
N VAL A 83 -18.62 -14.41 5.36
CA VAL A 83 -19.69 -15.41 5.41
C VAL A 83 -20.41 -15.49 4.07
N ASP A 84 -20.61 -16.71 3.55
CA ASP A 84 -21.25 -16.95 2.26
C ASP A 84 -22.63 -16.25 2.20
N PRO A 85 -22.86 -15.34 1.26
CA PRO A 85 -24.13 -14.63 1.14
C PRO A 85 -25.38 -15.54 0.96
N ARG A 86 -25.16 -16.78 0.49
CA ARG A 86 -26.24 -17.76 0.34
C ARG A 86 -26.75 -18.28 1.68
N ALA A 87 -25.98 -18.12 2.75
CA ALA A 87 -26.41 -18.54 4.10
C ALA A 87 -27.24 -17.47 4.81
N TYR A 88 -27.36 -16.26 4.26
CA TYR A 88 -28.11 -15.18 4.92
C TYR A 88 -29.60 -15.45 4.97
N LEU A 89 -30.18 -15.27 6.16
CA LEU A 89 -31.61 -15.53 6.43
C LEU A 89 -32.47 -14.28 6.17
N GLU A 90 -31.85 -13.10 6.13
CA GLU A 90 -32.53 -11.82 6.04
C GLU A 90 -32.71 -11.36 4.58
N ASP A 91 -33.90 -10.83 4.25
CA ASP A 91 -34.13 -10.09 3.01
C ASP A 91 -33.55 -8.64 3.19
N PRO A 92 -32.46 -8.28 2.52
CA PRO A 92 -31.81 -6.98 2.72
C PRO A 92 -32.68 -5.79 2.29
N GLN A 93 -33.71 -6.01 1.47
CA GLN A 93 -34.60 -4.92 1.01
C GLN A 93 -35.73 -4.64 2.03
N ARG A 94 -36.03 -5.57 2.91
CA ARG A 94 -37.17 -5.47 3.87
C ARG A 94 -36.71 -5.36 5.32
N ALA A 95 -35.60 -5.98 5.66
CA ALA A 95 -35.10 -6.04 7.03
C ALA A 95 -34.68 -4.66 7.56
N PRO A 96 -34.80 -4.39 8.87
CA PRO A 96 -34.37 -3.14 9.49
C PRO A 96 -32.89 -2.85 9.20
N LEU A 97 -32.53 -1.60 8.91
CA LEU A 97 -31.12 -1.19 8.75
C LEU A 97 -30.35 -1.30 10.08
N GLN A 98 -31.03 -1.03 11.19
CA GLN A 98 -30.50 -1.32 12.52
C GLN A 98 -31.10 -2.64 13.01
N PRO A 99 -30.27 -3.69 13.21
CA PRO A 99 -30.76 -4.98 13.69
C PRO A 99 -31.33 -4.83 15.11
N ASP A 100 -32.51 -5.41 15.34
CA ASP A 100 -33.05 -5.64 16.67
C ASP A 100 -32.49 -6.93 17.28
N ALA A 101 -32.99 -7.33 18.43
CA ALA A 101 -32.55 -8.55 19.12
C ALA A 101 -32.75 -9.82 18.28
N ALA A 102 -33.80 -9.92 17.48
CA ALA A 102 -34.06 -11.05 16.60
C ALA A 102 -33.11 -11.04 15.40
N GLY A 103 -32.93 -9.89 14.75
CA GLY A 103 -32.00 -9.76 13.65
C GLY A 103 -30.54 -10.10 14.04
N PHE A 104 -30.09 -9.73 15.23
CA PHE A 104 -28.78 -10.17 15.72
C PHE A 104 -28.69 -11.68 15.94
N ALA A 105 -29.80 -12.33 16.38
CA ALA A 105 -29.83 -13.79 16.56
C ALA A 105 -29.71 -14.53 15.22
N ASP A 106 -30.34 -14.03 14.17
CA ASP A 106 -30.23 -14.58 12.82
C ASP A 106 -28.80 -14.49 12.27
N TRP A 107 -28.10 -13.36 12.49
CA TRP A 107 -26.72 -13.22 12.09
C TRP A 107 -25.77 -14.10 12.90
N MET A 108 -26.02 -14.29 14.19
CA MET A 108 -25.25 -15.26 15.00
C MET A 108 -25.48 -16.69 14.51
N ALA A 109 -26.70 -17.06 14.10
CA ALA A 109 -27.03 -18.40 13.62
C ALA A 109 -26.27 -18.78 12.34
N VAL A 110 -25.95 -17.78 11.47
CA VAL A 110 -25.10 -17.98 10.27
C VAL A 110 -23.62 -17.84 10.57
N GLY A 111 -23.24 -17.68 11.84
CA GLY A 111 -21.85 -17.62 12.28
C GLY A 111 -21.16 -16.26 12.12
N ALA A 112 -21.89 -15.19 11.82
CA ALA A 112 -21.30 -13.85 11.72
C ALA A 112 -20.96 -13.28 13.10
N GLU A 113 -19.77 -12.71 13.24
CA GLU A 113 -19.32 -11.94 14.42
C GLU A 113 -19.34 -10.44 14.15
N LEU A 114 -19.21 -10.06 12.89
CA LEU A 114 -19.31 -8.69 12.39
C LEU A 114 -20.38 -8.63 11.30
N LEU A 115 -21.15 -7.53 11.26
CA LEU A 115 -22.17 -7.31 10.25
C LEU A 115 -22.00 -5.91 9.66
N VAL A 116 -21.95 -5.81 8.33
CA VAL A 116 -21.98 -4.53 7.61
C VAL A 116 -23.31 -4.41 6.90
N LYS A 117 -24.13 -3.44 7.27
CA LYS A 117 -25.39 -3.09 6.60
C LYS A 117 -25.29 -1.70 5.96
N GLY A 118 -26.17 -1.43 5.02
CA GLY A 118 -26.19 -0.12 4.38
C GLY A 118 -27.38 0.10 3.47
N ARG A 119 -27.44 1.31 2.95
CA ARG A 119 -28.38 1.71 1.91
C ARG A 119 -27.74 2.58 0.86
N VAL A 120 -28.31 2.59 -0.32
CA VAL A 120 -28.00 3.51 -1.41
C VAL A 120 -29.28 4.23 -1.78
N ALA A 121 -29.22 5.56 -1.77
CA ALA A 121 -30.32 6.46 -2.11
C ALA A 121 -29.90 7.45 -3.19
N ALA A 122 -30.88 8.04 -3.90
CA ALA A 122 -30.61 9.17 -4.79
C ALA A 122 -30.24 10.41 -3.96
N ALA A 123 -29.27 11.20 -4.47
CA ALA A 123 -28.84 12.46 -3.89
C ALA A 123 -28.74 13.54 -4.98
N GLU A 124 -28.63 14.81 -4.59
CA GLU A 124 -28.51 15.92 -5.54
C GLU A 124 -27.27 15.79 -6.43
N THR A 125 -26.16 15.29 -5.85
CA THR A 125 -24.87 15.08 -6.55
C THR A 125 -24.75 13.71 -7.24
N GLY A 126 -25.80 12.89 -7.23
CA GLY A 126 -25.84 11.55 -7.81
C GLY A 126 -26.38 10.50 -6.85
N VAL A 127 -25.55 9.92 -5.99
CA VAL A 127 -25.96 8.89 -5.03
C VAL A 127 -25.41 9.17 -3.64
N ALA A 128 -26.19 8.80 -2.62
CA ALA A 128 -25.78 8.73 -1.24
C ALA A 128 -25.64 7.27 -0.81
N VAL A 129 -24.57 6.94 -0.10
CA VAL A 129 -24.30 5.62 0.46
C VAL A 129 -24.09 5.74 1.96
N ASP A 130 -25.00 5.11 2.71
CA ASP A 130 -24.86 4.98 4.17
C ASP A 130 -24.43 3.55 4.51
N LEU A 131 -23.39 3.43 5.31
CA LEU A 131 -22.84 2.15 5.74
C LEU A 131 -22.66 2.11 7.25
N TRP A 132 -23.02 0.98 7.85
CA TRP A 132 -22.95 0.73 9.30
C TRP A 132 -22.31 -0.62 9.57
N ALA A 133 -21.42 -0.68 10.55
CA ALA A 133 -20.85 -1.91 11.07
C ALA A 133 -21.34 -2.17 12.50
N TYR A 134 -21.64 -3.43 12.78
CA TYR A 134 -22.16 -3.90 14.06
C TYR A 134 -21.35 -5.09 14.57
N ASP A 135 -21.04 -5.09 15.88
CA ASP A 135 -20.56 -6.26 16.62
C ASP A 135 -21.77 -7.15 16.92
N VAL A 136 -21.86 -8.29 16.25
CA VAL A 136 -23.00 -9.19 16.34
C VAL A 136 -23.06 -9.86 17.71
N LEU A 137 -21.90 -10.29 18.24
CA LEU A 137 -21.83 -10.99 19.52
C LEU A 137 -22.21 -10.08 20.68
N ARG A 138 -21.80 -8.81 20.63
CA ARG A 138 -22.13 -7.82 21.66
C ARG A 138 -23.40 -7.03 21.36
N ARG A 139 -24.05 -7.30 20.23
CA ARG A 139 -25.30 -6.65 19.77
C ARG A 139 -25.19 -5.12 19.80
N ARG A 140 -24.10 -4.58 19.31
CA ARG A 140 -23.84 -3.14 19.39
C ARG A 140 -23.36 -2.56 18.06
N PHE A 141 -23.69 -1.30 17.86
CA PHE A 141 -23.11 -0.47 16.82
C PHE A 141 -21.62 -0.24 17.05
N LEU A 142 -20.81 -0.32 15.99
CA LEU A 142 -19.38 -0.04 16.01
C LEU A 142 -19.06 1.30 15.35
N LEU A 143 -19.41 1.46 14.10
CA LEU A 143 -19.17 2.68 13.33
C LEU A 143 -20.17 2.83 12.18
N GLY A 144 -20.35 4.05 11.71
CA GLY A 144 -21.11 4.36 10.51
C GLY A 144 -20.48 5.48 9.72
N ARG A 145 -20.73 5.48 8.41
CA ARG A 145 -20.26 6.52 7.49
C ARG A 145 -21.37 6.84 6.48
N HIS A 146 -21.43 8.11 6.14
CA HIS A 146 -22.23 8.67 5.06
C HIS A 146 -21.29 9.17 3.97
N TYR A 147 -21.59 8.80 2.73
CA TYR A 147 -20.87 9.27 1.55
C TYR A 147 -21.87 9.77 0.53
N GLU A 148 -21.52 10.85 -0.18
CA GLU A 148 -22.31 11.40 -1.28
C GLU A 148 -21.38 11.75 -2.45
N GLY A 149 -21.87 11.57 -3.69
CA GLY A 149 -21.11 11.87 -4.89
C GLY A 149 -21.69 11.24 -6.15
N PRO A 150 -20.98 11.36 -7.28
CA PRO A 150 -21.43 10.79 -8.54
C PRO A 150 -21.56 9.27 -8.49
N ALA A 151 -22.43 8.69 -9.31
CA ALA A 151 -22.71 7.25 -9.30
C ALA A 151 -21.46 6.38 -9.56
N GLU A 152 -20.49 6.90 -10.30
CA GLU A 152 -19.23 6.23 -10.60
C GLU A 152 -18.33 6.10 -9.35
N ALA A 153 -18.54 6.93 -8.33
CA ALA A 153 -17.74 6.94 -7.10
C ALA A 153 -18.13 5.87 -6.09
N VAL A 154 -19.18 5.07 -6.33
CA VAL A 154 -19.67 4.07 -5.36
C VAL A 154 -18.62 3.04 -4.96
N ARG A 155 -17.72 2.66 -5.88
CA ARG A 155 -16.60 1.78 -5.57
C ARG A 155 -15.63 2.42 -4.58
N SER A 156 -15.24 3.69 -4.82
CA SER A 156 -14.35 4.39 -3.92
C SER A 156 -14.96 4.64 -2.54
N MET A 157 -16.29 4.84 -2.46
CA MET A 157 -17.01 4.93 -1.18
C MET A 157 -16.93 3.62 -0.41
N ALA A 158 -17.09 2.47 -1.08
CA ALA A 158 -16.95 1.14 -0.48
C ALA A 158 -15.51 0.91 0.05
N HIS A 159 -14.49 1.18 -0.78
CA HIS A 159 -13.09 1.07 -0.38
C HIS A 159 -12.75 1.95 0.84
N ARG A 160 -13.24 3.19 0.87
CA ARG A 160 -13.05 4.09 2.01
C ARG A 160 -13.68 3.55 3.30
N PHE A 161 -14.86 2.93 3.20
CA PHE A 161 -15.49 2.28 4.35
C PHE A 161 -14.69 1.06 4.81
N ALA A 162 -14.26 0.20 3.89
CA ALA A 162 -13.42 -0.97 4.20
C ALA A 162 -12.10 -0.55 4.89
N ASN A 163 -11.44 0.53 4.40
CA ASN A 163 -10.26 1.10 5.04
C ASN A 163 -10.56 1.60 6.45
N THR A 164 -11.67 2.30 6.66
CA THR A 164 -12.09 2.78 7.99
C THR A 164 -12.38 1.61 8.94
N LEU A 165 -13.03 0.56 8.44
CA LEU A 165 -13.31 -0.62 9.24
C LEU A 165 -12.01 -1.36 9.61
N LEU A 166 -11.09 -1.50 8.67
CA LEU A 166 -9.78 -2.11 8.93
C LEU A 166 -8.98 -1.31 9.95
N GLU A 167 -9.00 0.03 9.86
CA GLU A 167 -8.35 0.94 10.79
C GLU A 167 -8.90 0.79 12.22
N GLU A 168 -10.21 0.60 12.38
CA GLU A 168 -10.85 0.39 13.71
C GLU A 168 -10.25 -0.81 14.45
N PHE A 169 -9.87 -1.87 13.70
CA PHE A 169 -9.31 -3.10 14.28
C PHE A 169 -7.78 -3.11 14.35
N THR A 170 -7.09 -2.42 13.44
CA THR A 170 -5.63 -2.55 13.29
C THR A 170 -4.86 -1.26 13.61
N GLY A 171 -5.56 -0.14 13.79
CA GLY A 171 -4.95 1.17 14.03
C GLY A 171 -4.40 1.87 12.78
N THR A 172 -4.44 1.22 11.62
CA THR A 172 -3.99 1.81 10.36
C THR A 172 -4.95 1.46 9.23
N PRO A 173 -5.28 2.40 8.33
CA PRO A 173 -6.15 2.13 7.19
C PRO A 173 -5.53 1.08 6.26
N GLY A 174 -6.37 0.46 5.44
CA GLY A 174 -5.95 -0.44 4.37
C GLY A 174 -5.53 0.30 3.10
N PRO A 175 -5.06 -0.44 2.08
CA PRO A 175 -4.69 0.11 0.79
C PRO A 175 -5.84 0.10 -0.23
N PHE A 176 -7.07 -0.19 0.21
CA PHE A 176 -8.21 -0.35 -0.69
C PHE A 176 -8.51 0.96 -1.44
N GLY A 177 -8.82 0.84 -2.74
CA GLY A 177 -8.99 1.98 -3.63
C GLY A 177 -7.68 2.57 -4.16
N THR A 178 -6.51 1.99 -3.86
CA THR A 178 -5.25 2.34 -4.52
C THR A 178 -5.15 1.70 -5.90
N ARG A 179 -4.25 2.22 -6.72
CA ARG A 179 -4.03 1.75 -8.09
C ARG A 179 -2.62 1.22 -8.28
N ILE A 180 -2.48 0.28 -9.20
CA ILE A 180 -1.21 -0.34 -9.55
C ILE A 180 -0.92 -0.01 -11.01
N ALA A 181 0.22 0.67 -11.26
CA ALA A 181 0.75 0.84 -12.59
C ALA A 181 1.51 -0.42 -12.99
N TYR A 182 1.47 -0.80 -14.26
CA TYR A 182 2.16 -1.97 -14.77
C TYR A 182 2.53 -1.79 -16.24
N VAL A 183 3.42 -2.66 -16.72
CA VAL A 183 3.81 -2.74 -18.11
C VAL A 183 2.94 -3.78 -18.81
N ALA A 184 2.23 -3.38 -19.85
CA ALA A 184 1.31 -4.21 -20.62
C ALA A 184 1.81 -4.41 -22.05
N GLY A 185 1.70 -5.62 -22.57
CA GLY A 185 2.11 -6.00 -23.93
C GLY A 185 3.36 -6.88 -23.97
N ALA A 186 3.71 -7.31 -25.16
CA ALA A 186 4.83 -8.24 -25.40
C ALA A 186 5.72 -7.76 -26.55
N GLY A 187 6.93 -8.30 -26.62
CA GLY A 187 7.89 -7.98 -27.70
C GLY A 187 8.42 -6.55 -27.62
N ARG A 188 8.39 -5.84 -28.76
CA ARG A 188 8.99 -4.50 -28.89
C ARG A 188 8.04 -3.36 -28.57
N ALA A 189 6.74 -3.62 -28.38
CA ALA A 189 5.73 -2.63 -28.04
C ALA A 189 5.17 -2.97 -26.64
N LYS A 190 5.71 -2.34 -25.64
CA LYS A 190 5.27 -2.43 -24.24
C LYS A 190 4.81 -1.06 -23.78
N GLU A 191 3.63 -0.99 -23.23
CA GLU A 191 2.99 0.26 -22.83
C GLU A 191 2.67 0.27 -21.34
N LEU A 192 2.64 1.44 -20.74
CA LEU A 192 2.17 1.60 -19.38
C LEU A 192 0.66 1.46 -19.30
N ALA A 193 0.19 0.80 -18.29
CA ALA A 193 -1.20 0.66 -17.94
C ALA A 193 -1.43 0.83 -16.45
N LEU A 194 -2.68 1.03 -16.07
CA LEU A 194 -3.13 1.24 -14.69
C LEU A 194 -4.33 0.35 -14.42
N VAL A 195 -4.42 -0.17 -13.20
CA VAL A 195 -5.55 -0.99 -12.75
C VAL A 195 -5.79 -0.72 -11.25
N ASP A 196 -7.03 -0.80 -10.79
CA ASP A 196 -7.31 -0.79 -9.37
C ASP A 196 -6.75 -2.07 -8.70
N MET A 197 -6.39 -1.99 -7.43
CA MET A 197 -5.78 -3.12 -6.73
C MET A 197 -6.65 -4.38 -6.67
N ASP A 198 -7.94 -4.26 -6.92
CA ASP A 198 -8.91 -5.36 -7.01
C ASP A 198 -9.16 -5.86 -8.45
N GLY A 199 -8.42 -5.32 -9.41
CA GLY A 199 -8.50 -5.68 -10.82
C GLY A 199 -9.53 -4.90 -11.64
N ALA A 200 -10.21 -3.93 -11.05
CA ALA A 200 -11.18 -3.12 -11.76
C ALA A 200 -10.53 -2.01 -12.59
N GLY A 201 -11.23 -1.55 -13.62
CA GLY A 201 -10.90 -0.36 -14.41
C GLY A 201 -9.52 -0.38 -15.07
N PRO A 202 -9.07 -1.45 -15.75
CA PRO A 202 -7.78 -1.43 -16.43
C PRO A 202 -7.80 -0.39 -17.55
N VAL A 203 -6.78 0.48 -17.58
CA VAL A 203 -6.64 1.54 -18.58
C VAL A 203 -5.22 1.67 -19.08
N ARG A 204 -5.05 1.77 -20.41
CA ARG A 204 -3.76 2.00 -21.04
C ARG A 204 -3.37 3.47 -20.96
N LEU A 205 -2.20 3.77 -20.41
CA LEU A 205 -1.70 5.13 -20.19
C LEU A 205 -0.87 5.65 -21.35
N THR A 206 -0.07 4.78 -22.00
CA THR A 206 0.76 5.15 -23.14
C THR A 206 0.40 4.36 -24.38
N ARG A 207 0.70 4.91 -25.56
CA ARG A 207 0.50 4.28 -26.88
C ARG A 207 1.59 4.74 -27.83
N THR A 208 2.84 4.49 -27.45
CA THR A 208 4.03 4.95 -28.17
C THR A 208 4.47 3.97 -29.26
N GLY A 209 4.03 2.71 -29.19
CA GLY A 209 4.51 1.63 -30.04
C GLY A 209 5.97 1.22 -29.75
N SER A 210 6.53 1.69 -28.63
CA SER A 210 7.88 1.47 -28.19
C SER A 210 7.93 0.70 -26.88
N LEU A 211 9.14 0.49 -26.32
CA LEU A 211 9.31 -0.06 -24.98
C LEU A 211 9.12 1.06 -23.94
N ASN A 212 8.16 0.90 -23.06
CA ASN A 212 7.96 1.72 -21.86
C ASN A 212 8.01 0.78 -20.66
N LEU A 213 8.97 0.97 -19.77
CA LEU A 213 9.36 0.02 -18.73
C LEU A 213 9.54 0.72 -17.38
N ASN A 214 9.61 -0.08 -16.31
CA ASN A 214 9.95 0.36 -14.95
C ASN A 214 9.10 1.53 -14.45
N PRO A 215 7.76 1.42 -14.46
CA PRO A 215 6.92 2.47 -13.89
C PRO A 215 7.22 2.66 -12.41
N SER A 216 7.18 3.90 -11.95
CA SER A 216 7.32 4.25 -10.54
C SER A 216 6.48 5.49 -10.23
N TRP A 217 5.73 5.45 -9.15
CA TRP A 217 4.90 6.57 -8.76
C TRP A 217 5.71 7.72 -8.19
N ALA A 218 5.37 8.93 -8.62
CA ALA A 218 5.71 10.10 -7.86
C ALA A 218 4.91 10.11 -6.55
N ARG A 219 5.49 10.68 -5.50
CA ARG A 219 4.92 10.65 -4.14
C ARG A 219 3.50 11.24 -4.04
N ASP A 220 3.19 12.23 -4.87
CA ASP A 220 1.88 12.90 -4.89
C ASP A 220 0.78 12.08 -5.58
N GLY A 221 1.13 10.94 -6.19
CA GLY A 221 0.20 10.07 -6.91
C GLY A 221 -0.37 10.65 -8.19
N LYS A 222 0.13 11.80 -8.66
CA LYS A 222 -0.32 12.47 -9.88
C LYS A 222 0.51 12.13 -11.09
N TYR A 223 1.75 11.68 -10.86
CA TYR A 223 2.72 11.40 -11.92
C TYR A 223 3.29 10.00 -11.80
N LEU A 224 3.76 9.48 -12.95
CA LEU A 224 4.55 8.26 -13.04
C LEU A 224 5.87 8.55 -13.74
N TYR A 225 6.98 8.16 -13.11
CA TYR A 225 8.27 8.02 -13.78
C TYR A 225 8.28 6.71 -14.55
N TYR A 226 8.95 6.69 -15.69
CA TYR A 226 9.17 5.48 -16.47
C TYR A 226 10.33 5.64 -17.44
N THR A 227 10.87 4.53 -17.90
CA THR A 227 11.90 4.50 -18.93
C THR A 227 11.24 4.25 -20.28
N SER A 228 11.54 5.06 -21.27
CA SER A 228 11.00 4.90 -22.64
C SER A 228 12.11 4.88 -23.67
N TYR A 229 11.95 4.02 -24.67
CA TYR A 229 12.84 3.91 -25.83
C TYR A 229 12.30 4.63 -27.08
N VAL A 230 11.28 5.47 -26.92
CA VAL A 230 10.61 6.17 -28.04
C VAL A 230 11.54 7.07 -28.85
N LEU A 231 12.62 7.58 -28.25
CA LEU A 231 13.64 8.39 -28.92
C LEU A 231 14.93 7.59 -29.29
N GLY A 232 14.86 6.24 -29.25
CA GLY A 232 15.93 5.33 -29.67
C GLY A 232 16.79 4.79 -28.53
N GLY A 233 16.89 5.48 -27.39
CA GLY A 233 17.62 5.06 -26.18
C GLY A 233 16.70 4.96 -24.98
N PRO A 234 17.16 4.36 -23.86
CA PRO A 234 16.43 4.30 -22.59
C PRO A 234 16.51 5.63 -21.86
N ASP A 235 15.58 6.51 -22.11
CA ASP A 235 15.44 7.83 -21.50
C ASP A 235 14.42 7.81 -20.35
N LEU A 236 14.65 8.63 -19.31
CA LEU A 236 13.71 8.78 -18.19
C LEU A 236 12.63 9.81 -18.49
N TYR A 237 11.39 9.41 -18.36
CA TYR A 237 10.21 10.24 -18.59
C TYR A 237 9.38 10.39 -17.30
N LEU A 238 8.57 11.46 -17.27
CA LEU A 238 7.52 11.72 -16.30
C LEU A 238 6.18 11.85 -17.04
N LEU A 239 5.21 11.02 -16.68
CA LEU A 239 3.85 11.03 -17.21
C LEU A 239 2.91 11.71 -16.21
N ASP A 240 2.17 12.73 -16.64
CA ASP A 240 1.04 13.30 -15.92
C ASP A 240 -0.22 12.45 -16.17
N LEU A 241 -0.77 11.89 -15.11
CA LEU A 241 -1.94 11.02 -15.20
C LEU A 241 -3.24 11.76 -15.52
N SER A 242 -3.29 13.06 -15.22
CA SER A 242 -4.48 13.89 -15.47
C SER A 242 -4.53 14.40 -16.93
N LEU A 243 -3.36 14.73 -17.49
CA LEU A 243 -3.23 15.26 -18.83
C LEU A 243 -2.94 14.18 -19.87
N GLY A 244 -2.47 12.99 -19.45
CA GLY A 244 -2.01 11.95 -20.36
C GLY A 244 -0.77 12.36 -21.18
N ARG A 245 0.03 13.29 -20.66
CA ARG A 245 1.23 13.82 -21.34
C ARG A 245 2.50 13.45 -20.61
N SER A 246 3.56 13.23 -21.39
CA SER A 246 4.88 12.88 -20.85
C SER A 246 5.93 13.91 -21.22
N TRP A 247 6.88 14.11 -20.30
CA TRP A 247 8.08 14.92 -20.49
C TRP A 247 9.33 14.08 -20.27
N VAL A 248 10.41 14.45 -20.96
CA VAL A 248 11.75 13.91 -20.68
C VAL A 248 12.28 14.53 -19.40
N VAL A 249 12.64 13.70 -18.43
CA VAL A 249 13.30 14.12 -17.17
C VAL A 249 14.82 14.06 -17.31
N SER A 250 15.34 12.99 -17.95
CA SER A 250 16.75 12.81 -18.24
C SER A 250 16.92 12.11 -19.57
N ARG A 251 17.87 12.61 -20.38
CA ARG A 251 18.27 12.04 -21.66
C ARG A 251 19.76 12.23 -21.84
N ARG A 252 20.52 11.16 -21.70
CA ARG A 252 21.99 11.15 -21.77
C ARG A 252 22.48 10.09 -22.74
N GLU A 253 23.76 10.13 -23.06
CA GLU A 253 24.39 8.99 -23.72
C GLU A 253 24.42 7.81 -22.73
N GLY A 254 23.79 6.68 -23.08
CA GLY A 254 23.78 5.47 -22.27
C GLY A 254 22.41 5.14 -21.69
N ILE A 255 22.37 4.83 -20.41
CA ILE A 255 21.16 4.33 -19.72
C ILE A 255 20.66 5.39 -18.74
N ASP A 256 19.39 5.76 -18.87
CA ASP A 256 18.67 6.61 -17.92
C ASP A 256 17.45 5.84 -17.42
N LEU A 257 17.58 5.18 -16.24
CA LEU A 257 16.53 4.33 -15.66
C LEU A 257 16.09 4.83 -14.29
N GLY A 258 14.87 4.48 -13.90
CA GLY A 258 14.38 4.66 -12.56
C GLY A 258 13.48 5.88 -12.38
N GLY A 259 13.65 6.61 -11.30
CA GLY A 259 12.77 7.70 -10.89
C GLY A 259 12.01 7.34 -9.62
N LYS A 260 12.72 6.97 -8.54
CA LYS A 260 12.12 6.69 -7.23
C LYS A 260 12.14 7.95 -6.37
N ASP A 261 10.99 8.54 -6.10
CA ASP A 261 10.87 9.72 -5.22
C ASP A 261 11.37 9.43 -3.81
N SER A 262 12.11 10.39 -3.26
CA SER A 262 12.45 10.40 -1.84
C SER A 262 11.18 10.55 -0.98
N PRO A 263 11.19 10.07 0.29
CA PRO A 263 10.02 10.19 1.17
C PRO A 263 9.58 11.63 1.44
N ASP A 264 10.45 12.63 1.27
CA ASP A 264 10.11 14.04 1.35
C ASP A 264 9.66 14.65 0.00
N GLY A 265 9.72 13.87 -1.09
CA GLY A 265 9.30 14.27 -2.43
C GLY A 265 10.20 15.28 -3.13
N LYS A 266 11.38 15.60 -2.60
CA LYS A 266 12.28 16.63 -3.13
C LYS A 266 13.32 16.11 -4.12
N GLU A 267 13.64 14.84 -4.04
CA GLU A 267 14.68 14.19 -4.83
C GLU A 267 14.15 12.91 -5.46
N ILE A 268 14.83 12.46 -6.50
CA ILE A 268 14.62 11.13 -7.08
C ILE A 268 15.93 10.36 -7.15
N LEU A 269 15.85 9.05 -6.99
CA LEU A 269 16.96 8.14 -7.33
C LEU A 269 16.83 7.74 -8.80
N VAL A 270 17.95 7.78 -9.50
CA VAL A 270 18.07 7.39 -10.91
C VAL A 270 19.31 6.53 -11.10
N THR A 271 19.25 5.61 -12.04
CA THR A 271 20.41 4.85 -12.53
C THR A 271 20.86 5.44 -13.85
N LEU A 272 22.08 5.91 -13.90
CA LEU A 272 22.65 6.53 -15.10
C LEU A 272 23.96 5.84 -15.50
N SER A 273 24.18 5.63 -16.82
CA SER A 273 25.48 5.22 -17.35
C SER A 273 25.98 6.29 -18.31
N ASP A 274 26.81 7.19 -17.82
CA ASP A 274 27.51 8.17 -18.66
C ASP A 274 28.94 7.67 -18.92
N LYS A 275 29.18 7.13 -20.12
CA LYS A 275 30.50 6.62 -20.58
C LYS A 275 31.13 5.51 -19.72
N GLY A 276 30.29 4.68 -19.11
CA GLY A 276 30.77 3.59 -18.25
C GLY A 276 29.66 2.61 -17.85
N ASN A 277 29.87 1.95 -16.73
CA ASN A 277 28.86 1.09 -16.12
C ASN A 277 27.75 1.92 -15.44
N PRO A 278 26.55 1.35 -15.30
CA PRO A 278 25.45 1.97 -14.58
C PRO A 278 25.79 2.23 -13.11
N GLU A 279 25.44 3.42 -12.65
CA GLU A 279 25.68 3.88 -11.29
C GLU A 279 24.43 4.59 -10.75
N ILE A 280 24.30 4.68 -9.45
CA ILE A 280 23.18 5.32 -8.78
C ILE A 280 23.47 6.80 -8.54
N TYR A 281 22.53 7.63 -8.90
CA TYR A 281 22.54 9.07 -8.66
C TYR A 281 21.29 9.50 -7.91
N ARG A 282 21.44 10.57 -7.16
CA ARG A 282 20.36 11.34 -6.56
C ARG A 282 20.20 12.65 -7.32
N MET A 283 19.01 12.93 -7.81
CA MET A 283 18.68 14.14 -8.55
C MET A 283 17.70 14.98 -7.76
N GLU A 284 18.04 16.24 -7.53
CA GLU A 284 17.13 17.23 -6.96
C GLU A 284 16.08 17.64 -7.99
N LYS A 285 14.79 17.54 -7.66
CA LYS A 285 13.68 17.78 -8.63
C LYS A 285 13.60 19.23 -9.08
N SER A 286 13.91 20.19 -8.21
CA SER A 286 13.79 21.63 -8.50
C SER A 286 14.88 22.16 -9.41
N SER A 287 16.11 21.67 -9.25
CA SER A 287 17.32 22.18 -9.94
C SER A 287 17.90 21.21 -10.97
N HIS A 288 17.40 19.95 -10.99
CA HIS A 288 17.97 18.83 -11.73
C HIS A 288 19.45 18.54 -11.42
N ARG A 289 19.95 19.04 -10.26
CA ARG A 289 21.30 18.79 -9.81
C ARG A 289 21.48 17.31 -9.44
N LEU A 290 22.49 16.69 -10.07
CA LEU A 290 22.86 15.31 -9.85
C LEU A 290 23.99 15.16 -8.83
N VAL A 291 23.83 14.20 -7.94
CA VAL A 291 24.87 13.74 -7.01
C VAL A 291 25.08 12.25 -7.24
N ARG A 292 26.26 11.86 -7.71
CA ARG A 292 26.65 10.45 -7.89
C ARG A 292 26.88 9.82 -6.52
N LEU A 293 26.15 8.72 -6.24
CA LEU A 293 26.22 8.02 -4.96
C LEU A 293 27.14 6.81 -4.99
N THR A 294 27.17 6.08 -6.12
CA THR A 294 28.08 4.93 -6.29
C THR A 294 29.20 5.23 -7.26
N ARG A 295 30.38 4.64 -7.00
CA ARG A 295 31.59 4.76 -7.82
C ARG A 295 32.33 3.44 -7.78
N SER A 296 31.85 2.48 -8.56
CA SER A 296 32.47 1.16 -8.62
C SER A 296 32.70 0.74 -10.08
N ARG A 297 33.42 -0.36 -10.28
CA ARG A 297 33.50 -0.99 -11.62
C ARG A 297 32.32 -1.94 -11.89
N ALA A 298 31.47 -2.12 -10.89
CA ALA A 298 30.31 -2.99 -10.93
C ALA A 298 29.09 -2.28 -11.52
N ILE A 299 28.09 -3.03 -11.85
CA ILE A 299 26.76 -2.56 -12.24
C ILE A 299 25.97 -2.28 -10.97
N ASP A 300 25.65 -1.00 -10.70
CA ASP A 300 24.84 -0.55 -9.58
C ASP A 300 23.50 -0.01 -10.10
N VAL A 301 22.38 -0.71 -9.81
CA VAL A 301 21.07 -0.44 -10.42
C VAL A 301 19.90 -0.62 -9.42
N ALA A 302 18.70 -0.28 -9.88
CA ALA A 302 17.43 -0.51 -9.16
C ALA A 302 17.42 0.01 -7.72
N PRO A 303 17.67 1.30 -7.49
CA PRO A 303 17.68 1.87 -6.15
C PRO A 303 16.27 2.01 -5.57
N ALA A 304 16.14 1.79 -4.25
CA ALA A 304 14.91 1.98 -3.47
C ALA A 304 15.20 2.71 -2.15
N TRP A 305 14.43 3.76 -1.85
CA TRP A 305 14.54 4.49 -0.59
C TRP A 305 14.02 3.69 0.60
N SER A 306 14.69 3.83 1.75
CA SER A 306 14.05 3.52 3.03
C SER A 306 12.92 4.52 3.32
N PRO A 307 11.85 4.14 4.04
CA PRO A 307 10.71 5.03 4.29
C PRO A 307 11.04 6.28 5.10
N ASP A 308 12.14 6.27 5.86
CA ASP A 308 12.68 7.43 6.59
C ASP A 308 13.65 8.28 5.74
N GLY A 309 13.98 7.84 4.52
CA GLY A 309 14.87 8.53 3.58
C GLY A 309 16.34 8.56 3.99
N ARG A 310 16.75 7.73 4.97
CA ARG A 310 18.14 7.71 5.47
C ARG A 310 19.02 6.72 4.73
N GLN A 311 18.42 5.68 4.16
CA GLN A 311 19.13 4.60 3.48
C GLN A 311 18.56 4.34 2.09
N ILE A 312 19.37 3.67 1.27
CA ILE A 312 19.03 3.30 -0.10
C ILE A 312 19.43 1.83 -0.28
N ALA A 313 18.46 0.97 -0.60
CA ALA A 313 18.72 -0.38 -1.07
C ALA A 313 18.99 -0.35 -2.59
N PHE A 314 19.86 -1.21 -3.09
CA PHE A 314 20.16 -1.28 -4.52
C PHE A 314 20.76 -2.63 -4.90
N VAL A 315 20.80 -2.92 -6.18
CA VAL A 315 21.43 -4.11 -6.75
C VAL A 315 22.85 -3.79 -7.17
N SER A 316 23.79 -4.68 -6.82
CA SER A 316 25.18 -4.58 -7.27
C SER A 316 25.77 -5.95 -7.53
N ASP A 317 26.56 -6.08 -8.61
CA ASP A 317 27.37 -7.27 -8.93
C ASP A 317 28.84 -7.16 -8.50
N ARG A 318 29.19 -6.19 -7.63
CA ARG A 318 30.57 -5.91 -7.15
C ARG A 318 31.26 -7.08 -6.46
N MET A 319 30.51 -8.12 -6.08
CA MET A 319 31.01 -9.37 -5.52
C MET A 319 30.74 -10.59 -6.42
N GLY A 320 30.61 -10.35 -7.74
CA GLY A 320 30.45 -11.38 -8.77
C GLY A 320 29.04 -11.50 -9.29
N ASN A 321 28.07 -11.89 -8.47
CA ASN A 321 26.65 -12.00 -8.83
C ASN A 321 25.85 -10.81 -8.33
N PRO A 322 24.69 -10.47 -8.99
CA PRO A 322 23.79 -9.45 -8.49
C PRO A 322 23.22 -9.80 -7.11
N HIS A 323 23.41 -8.89 -6.16
CA HIS A 323 22.92 -8.98 -4.79
C HIS A 323 22.36 -7.66 -4.30
N ILE A 324 21.53 -7.71 -3.26
CA ILE A 324 21.01 -6.51 -2.61
C ILE A 324 22.06 -5.96 -1.66
N PHE A 325 22.33 -4.68 -1.82
CA PHE A 325 23.19 -3.86 -0.96
C PHE A 325 22.36 -2.72 -0.36
N VAL A 326 22.85 -2.15 0.72
CA VAL A 326 22.33 -0.91 1.32
C VAL A 326 23.47 0.07 1.50
N MET A 327 23.19 1.35 1.29
CA MET A 327 24.06 2.48 1.58
C MET A 327 23.29 3.58 2.32
N ASN A 328 24.00 4.51 2.94
CA ASN A 328 23.40 5.74 3.46
C ASN A 328 22.95 6.66 2.31
N ARG A 329 22.08 7.63 2.61
CA ARG A 329 21.55 8.62 1.65
C ARG A 329 22.61 9.36 0.85
N ASP A 330 23.81 9.54 1.39
CA ASP A 330 24.94 10.22 0.79
C ASP A 330 25.90 9.30 0.01
N GLY A 331 25.61 8.00 -0.05
CA GLY A 331 26.40 6.97 -0.72
C GLY A 331 27.46 6.30 0.16
N GLY A 332 27.52 6.67 1.45
CA GLY A 332 28.42 6.04 2.43
C GLY A 332 27.90 4.70 2.98
N ASP A 333 28.74 4.02 3.78
CA ASP A 333 28.40 2.77 4.50
C ASP A 333 27.79 1.68 3.64
N VAL A 334 28.37 1.43 2.47
CA VAL A 334 27.89 0.40 1.54
C VAL A 334 28.12 -0.99 2.14
N ARG A 335 27.06 -1.75 2.33
CA ARG A 335 27.10 -3.12 2.84
C ARG A 335 26.16 -4.05 2.09
N ARG A 336 26.56 -5.30 1.94
CA ARG A 336 25.75 -6.35 1.33
C ARG A 336 24.71 -6.86 2.32
N LEU A 337 23.48 -7.11 1.84
CA LEU A 337 22.38 -7.69 2.63
C LEU A 337 22.12 -9.16 2.32
N THR A 338 22.23 -9.57 1.04
CA THR A 338 21.88 -10.94 0.61
C THR A 338 23.12 -11.73 0.29
N PHE A 339 23.23 -12.95 0.83
CA PHE A 339 24.42 -13.81 0.73
C PHE A 339 24.15 -15.14 0.03
N THR A 340 22.88 -15.48 -0.19
CA THR A 340 22.43 -16.71 -0.83
C THR A 340 21.87 -16.45 -2.22
N GLY A 341 21.83 -17.48 -3.05
CA GLY A 341 21.35 -17.39 -4.43
C GLY A 341 22.38 -16.81 -5.40
N THR A 342 22.12 -16.96 -6.69
CA THR A 342 22.99 -16.50 -7.79
C THR A 342 22.49 -15.23 -8.46
N HIS A 343 21.30 -14.76 -8.08
CA HIS A 343 20.67 -13.55 -8.61
C HIS A 343 19.67 -13.01 -7.61
N ASN A 344 19.90 -11.79 -7.15
CA ASN A 344 18.99 -11.04 -6.30
C ASN A 344 18.82 -9.64 -6.88
N GLY A 345 17.59 -9.24 -7.21
CA GLY A 345 17.26 -8.02 -7.93
C GLY A 345 15.99 -7.35 -7.41
N ASP A 346 15.64 -6.23 -8.01
CA ASP A 346 14.38 -5.50 -7.87
C ASP A 346 13.96 -5.25 -6.39
N PRO A 347 14.84 -4.63 -5.58
CA PRO A 347 14.51 -4.35 -4.19
C PRO A 347 13.40 -3.30 -4.10
N ASP A 348 12.42 -3.55 -3.23
CA ASP A 348 11.43 -2.57 -2.83
C ASP A 348 11.32 -2.55 -1.29
N TRP A 349 11.43 -1.36 -0.70
CA TRP A 349 11.46 -1.23 0.76
C TRP A 349 10.04 -1.09 1.31
N SER A 350 9.71 -1.92 2.30
CA SER A 350 8.43 -1.83 3.01
C SER A 350 8.23 -0.42 3.58
N PRO A 351 7.05 0.19 3.43
CA PRO A 351 6.76 1.50 4.03
C PRO A 351 6.79 1.47 5.56
N ARG A 352 6.80 0.28 6.19
CA ARG A 352 6.99 0.09 7.63
C ARG A 352 8.45 0.12 8.05
N GLY A 353 9.39 0.02 7.11
CA GLY A 353 10.82 0.01 7.36
C GLY A 353 11.39 -1.30 7.91
N ASP A 354 10.57 -2.31 8.06
CA ASP A 354 10.90 -3.61 8.66
C ASP A 354 11.54 -4.61 7.69
N TRP A 355 11.14 -4.56 6.40
CA TRP A 355 11.57 -5.48 5.37
C TRP A 355 11.91 -4.80 4.04
N ILE A 356 12.80 -5.45 3.28
CA ILE A 356 13.05 -5.16 1.86
C ILE A 356 12.60 -6.42 1.09
N ALA A 357 11.59 -6.28 0.24
CA ALA A 357 11.21 -7.33 -0.69
C ALA A 357 12.16 -7.31 -1.89
N PHE A 358 12.50 -8.47 -2.42
CA PHE A 358 13.36 -8.58 -3.59
C PHE A 358 13.08 -9.85 -4.39
N THR A 359 13.46 -9.84 -5.66
CA THR A 359 13.45 -10.99 -6.54
C THR A 359 14.72 -11.81 -6.31
N GLY A 360 14.61 -13.12 -6.05
CA GLY A 360 15.75 -14.00 -5.90
C GLY A 360 15.51 -15.33 -6.60
N LYS A 361 16.58 -16.05 -7.02
CA LYS A 361 16.47 -17.43 -7.47
C LYS A 361 16.51 -18.39 -6.29
N ASP A 362 15.52 -19.29 -6.23
CA ASP A 362 15.53 -20.41 -5.29
C ASP A 362 16.56 -21.48 -5.68
N GLU A 363 16.69 -22.53 -4.88
CA GLU A 363 17.63 -23.64 -5.12
C GLU A 363 17.38 -24.38 -6.45
N ARG A 364 16.18 -24.27 -7.03
CA ARG A 364 15.79 -24.85 -8.32
C ARG A 364 16.06 -23.92 -9.49
N GLY A 365 16.54 -22.69 -9.22
CA GLY A 365 16.77 -21.65 -10.22
C GLY A 365 15.52 -20.91 -10.68
N VAL A 366 14.38 -21.09 -9.97
CA VAL A 366 13.11 -20.39 -10.23
C VAL A 366 13.13 -19.04 -9.53
N PHE A 367 12.69 -18.00 -10.20
CA PHE A 367 12.55 -16.69 -9.58
C PHE A 367 11.40 -16.67 -8.57
N GLN A 368 11.70 -16.24 -7.35
CA GLN A 368 10.76 -16.12 -6.25
C GLN A 368 10.95 -14.79 -5.55
N VAL A 369 9.93 -14.37 -4.80
CA VAL A 369 10.01 -13.19 -3.94
C VAL A 369 10.52 -13.59 -2.56
N PHE A 370 11.48 -12.83 -2.08
CA PHE A 370 12.09 -12.97 -0.76
C PHE A 370 11.95 -11.66 0.01
N LEU A 371 12.07 -11.75 1.33
CA LEU A 371 12.25 -10.62 2.23
C LEU A 371 13.63 -10.69 2.87
N VAL A 372 14.27 -9.55 3.06
CA VAL A 372 15.45 -9.42 3.93
C VAL A 372 15.22 -8.26 4.91
N ASP A 373 15.60 -8.43 6.18
CA ASP A 373 15.57 -7.33 7.13
C ASP A 373 16.65 -6.29 6.78
N PRO A 374 16.44 -4.99 7.09
CA PRO A 374 17.37 -3.94 6.68
C PRO A 374 18.80 -4.08 7.23
N GLN A 375 19.00 -4.94 8.22
CA GLN A 375 20.32 -5.24 8.78
C GLN A 375 20.97 -6.49 8.16
N GLY A 376 20.24 -7.25 7.32
CA GLY A 376 20.73 -8.47 6.67
C GLY A 376 20.86 -9.67 7.59
N ARG A 377 20.17 -9.67 8.75
CA ARG A 377 20.22 -10.73 9.76
C ARG A 377 19.29 -11.90 9.43
N GLU A 378 18.18 -11.59 8.76
CA GLU A 378 17.15 -12.55 8.41
C GLU A 378 16.74 -12.42 6.95
N THR A 379 16.62 -13.56 6.25
CA THR A 379 16.07 -13.65 4.91
C THR A 379 14.98 -14.70 4.90
N ARG A 380 13.83 -14.38 4.32
CA ARG A 380 12.66 -15.28 4.22
C ARG A 380 12.22 -15.39 2.77
N GLN A 381 11.97 -16.59 2.29
CA GLN A 381 11.27 -16.80 1.02
C GLN A 381 9.77 -16.65 1.25
N LEU A 382 9.11 -15.81 0.42
CA LEU A 382 7.66 -15.56 0.51
C LEU A 382 6.86 -16.40 -0.49
N THR A 383 7.40 -16.61 -1.69
CA THR A 383 6.68 -17.29 -2.77
C THR A 383 7.36 -18.61 -3.09
N PHE A 384 6.55 -19.59 -3.42
CA PHE A 384 6.99 -20.96 -3.69
C PHE A 384 6.28 -21.49 -4.92
N GLY A 385 6.90 -22.45 -5.59
CA GLY A 385 6.30 -23.09 -6.75
C GLY A 385 7.30 -23.37 -7.85
N SER A 386 6.84 -23.91 -8.97
CA SER A 386 7.64 -24.23 -10.16
C SER A 386 7.60 -23.13 -11.22
N ARG A 387 6.93 -22.04 -10.94
CA ARG A 387 6.75 -20.90 -11.83
C ARG A 387 7.35 -19.65 -11.23
N ASP A 388 7.83 -18.77 -12.09
CA ASP A 388 8.46 -17.52 -11.68
C ASP A 388 7.47 -16.57 -11.01
N THR A 389 7.95 -15.89 -9.95
CA THR A 389 7.30 -14.78 -9.30
C THR A 389 8.38 -13.76 -8.92
N TYR A 390 8.27 -12.52 -9.42
CA TYR A 390 9.31 -11.50 -9.35
C TYR A 390 8.72 -10.07 -9.43
N ASP A 391 9.57 -9.04 -9.48
CA ASP A 391 9.20 -7.61 -9.47
C ASP A 391 8.27 -7.24 -8.30
N PRO A 392 8.66 -7.46 -7.04
CA PRO A 392 7.79 -7.12 -5.92
C PRO A 392 7.61 -5.61 -5.79
N SER A 393 6.38 -5.18 -5.48
CA SER A 393 6.06 -3.80 -5.11
C SER A 393 5.12 -3.76 -3.92
N TRP A 394 5.50 -3.07 -2.85
CA TRP A 394 4.72 -2.99 -1.63
C TRP A 394 3.47 -2.12 -1.75
N SER A 395 2.39 -2.55 -1.11
CA SER A 395 1.26 -1.67 -0.81
C SER A 395 1.66 -0.55 0.17
N PRO A 396 0.99 0.62 0.13
CA PRO A 396 1.36 1.75 0.98
C PRO A 396 1.21 1.50 2.48
N ASP A 397 0.47 0.48 2.89
CA ASP A 397 0.32 0.04 4.29
C ASP A 397 1.31 -1.06 4.71
N GLY A 398 2.09 -1.59 3.77
CA GLY A 398 3.09 -2.63 4.01
C GLY A 398 2.53 -4.00 4.38
N ARG A 399 1.29 -4.31 3.97
CA ARG A 399 0.64 -5.60 4.25
C ARG A 399 0.57 -6.52 3.05
N PHE A 400 0.65 -5.95 1.84
CA PHE A 400 0.49 -6.67 0.58
C PHE A 400 1.65 -6.38 -0.35
N LEU A 401 1.81 -7.28 -1.32
CA LEU A 401 2.73 -7.12 -2.44
C LEU A 401 1.98 -7.31 -3.76
N ALA A 402 2.29 -6.46 -4.73
CA ALA A 402 2.04 -6.72 -6.14
C ALA A 402 3.29 -7.38 -6.74
N VAL A 403 3.10 -8.35 -7.62
CA VAL A 403 4.18 -9.11 -8.24
C VAL A 403 3.85 -9.48 -9.68
N THR A 404 4.88 -9.68 -10.49
CA THR A 404 4.77 -10.38 -11.77
C THR A 404 4.83 -11.88 -11.54
N SER A 405 3.94 -12.68 -12.13
CA SER A 405 4.05 -14.13 -12.10
C SER A 405 3.50 -14.78 -13.37
N ASN A 406 4.11 -15.89 -13.78
CA ASN A 406 3.65 -16.73 -14.89
C ASN A 406 2.90 -18.00 -14.41
N ARG A 407 2.36 -17.98 -13.18
CA ARG A 407 1.70 -19.13 -12.52
C ARG A 407 0.51 -19.71 -13.28
N GLU A 408 -0.18 -18.91 -14.09
CA GLU A 408 -1.29 -19.33 -14.95
C GLU A 408 -0.87 -19.55 -16.41
N GLY A 409 0.46 -19.61 -16.72
CA GLY A 409 1.01 -19.85 -18.05
C GLY A 409 1.52 -18.59 -18.74
N GLU A 410 0.84 -17.45 -18.61
CA GLU A 410 1.28 -16.15 -19.10
C GLU A 410 1.72 -15.24 -17.96
N LYS A 411 2.56 -14.25 -18.25
CA LYS A 411 2.94 -13.23 -17.27
C LYS A 411 1.74 -12.34 -16.97
N ALA A 412 1.40 -12.22 -15.71
CA ALA A 412 0.34 -11.34 -15.22
C ALA A 412 0.73 -10.74 -13.89
N VAL A 413 0.08 -9.64 -13.51
CA VAL A 413 0.26 -9.03 -12.19
C VAL A 413 -0.74 -9.62 -11.21
N TYR A 414 -0.22 -10.00 -10.08
CA TYR A 414 -0.96 -10.56 -8.95
C TYR A 414 -0.73 -9.71 -7.71
N VAL A 415 -1.72 -9.69 -6.83
CA VAL A 415 -1.58 -9.15 -5.47
C VAL A 415 -1.76 -10.27 -4.46
N PHE A 416 -1.03 -10.23 -3.35
CA PHE A 416 -1.18 -11.17 -2.25
C PHE A 416 -0.79 -10.51 -0.92
N ARG A 417 -1.34 -11.04 0.18
CA ARG A 417 -0.99 -10.60 1.53
C ARG A 417 0.32 -11.25 1.98
N VAL A 418 1.22 -10.47 2.57
CA VAL A 418 2.44 -10.99 3.18
C VAL A 418 2.08 -11.98 4.31
N GLY A 419 2.65 -13.18 4.26
CA GLY A 419 2.28 -14.29 5.15
C GLY A 419 1.01 -15.06 4.75
N GLY A 420 0.31 -14.63 3.69
CA GLY A 420 -0.78 -15.37 3.06
C GLY A 420 -0.31 -16.23 1.88
N GLN A 421 -1.16 -17.14 1.43
CA GLN A 421 -0.88 -17.99 0.27
C GLN A 421 -1.81 -17.70 -0.91
N GLU A 422 -2.82 -16.86 -0.73
CA GLU A 422 -3.78 -16.51 -1.76
C GLU A 422 -3.24 -15.39 -2.65
N PHE A 423 -3.10 -15.72 -3.94
CA PHE A 423 -2.74 -14.74 -4.98
C PHE A 423 -3.98 -14.39 -5.78
N ARG A 424 -4.23 -13.11 -5.96
CA ARG A 424 -5.32 -12.62 -6.81
C ARG A 424 -4.75 -11.92 -8.03
N ARG A 425 -5.09 -12.43 -9.21
CA ARG A 425 -4.77 -11.79 -10.48
C ARG A 425 -5.56 -10.50 -10.61
N ILE A 426 -4.90 -9.39 -10.94
CA ILE A 426 -5.53 -8.08 -11.10
C ILE A 426 -5.50 -7.59 -12.56
N THR A 427 -4.70 -8.18 -13.42
CA THR A 427 -4.63 -7.79 -14.84
C THR A 427 -5.51 -8.67 -15.72
N PRO A 428 -6.03 -8.15 -16.85
CA PRO A 428 -6.92 -8.89 -17.74
C PRO A 428 -6.33 -10.21 -18.22
N ARG A 429 -7.18 -11.23 -18.42
CA ARG A 429 -6.76 -12.48 -19.05
C ARG A 429 -6.46 -12.26 -20.53
N GLY A 430 -5.38 -12.90 -21.01
CA GLY A 430 -4.91 -12.74 -22.40
C GLY A 430 -4.05 -11.51 -22.61
N GLU A 431 -3.79 -10.69 -21.57
CA GLU A 431 -2.83 -9.61 -21.62
C GLU A 431 -1.56 -10.00 -20.87
N VAL A 432 -0.41 -9.92 -21.53
CA VAL A 432 0.89 -10.04 -20.89
C VAL A 432 1.13 -8.77 -20.06
N ALA A 433 1.34 -8.93 -18.74
CA ALA A 433 1.54 -7.84 -17.81
C ALA A 433 2.70 -8.14 -16.86
N GLU A 434 3.56 -7.13 -16.61
CA GLU A 434 4.75 -7.27 -15.78
C GLU A 434 5.13 -5.94 -15.12
N GLN A 435 6.12 -5.95 -14.22
CA GLN A 435 6.68 -4.77 -13.55
C GLN A 435 5.63 -3.92 -12.84
N PRO A 436 4.89 -4.45 -11.87
CA PRO A 436 3.92 -3.66 -11.13
C PRO A 436 4.61 -2.59 -10.28
N ALA A 437 3.96 -1.44 -10.16
CA ALA A 437 4.30 -0.39 -9.21
C ALA A 437 3.03 -0.02 -8.44
N TRP A 438 3.00 -0.31 -7.15
CA TRP A 438 1.86 0.02 -6.30
C TRP A 438 1.83 1.52 -6.00
N GLY A 439 0.67 2.15 -6.24
CA GLY A 439 0.50 3.58 -6.03
C GLY A 439 0.21 3.95 -4.58
N PRO A 440 0.39 5.23 -4.23
CA PRO A 440 0.06 5.74 -2.90
C PRO A 440 -1.45 5.76 -2.66
N VAL A 441 -1.86 5.87 -1.41
CA VAL A 441 -3.23 6.25 -1.04
C VAL A 441 -3.43 7.69 -1.47
N LEU A 442 -4.43 7.92 -2.32
CA LEU A 442 -4.83 9.28 -2.71
C LEU A 442 -5.80 9.86 -1.67
N PRO A 443 -5.72 11.17 -1.39
CA PRO A 443 -6.57 11.84 -0.40
C PRO A 443 -8.05 11.85 -0.78
#